data_f6519c81c4810a25dfb0ba905080bfaa
#
_entry.id   f6519c81c4810a25dfb0ba905080bfaa
#
_cell.length_a   1.000
_cell.length_b   1.000
_cell.length_c   1.000
_cell.angle_alpha   90.00
_cell.angle_beta   90.00
_cell.angle_gamma   90.00
#
_symmetry.space_group_name_H-M   'P 1'
#
loop_
_entity.id
_entity.type
_entity.pdbx_description
1 polymer ?
#
loop_
_entity_poly.entity_id
_entity_poly.type
_entity_poly.pdbx_seq_one_letter_code
_entity_poly.pdbx_strand_id
1 'polypeptide(L)'
;MGELSDTNGSWIASKLPPLGIQLEWMTVVGDDLNMLTEAFKRGMTRSDFIFTTGGLGPTQDDLTREAIANSISEVPTVQPEIVDKLKQYFEGRGTPMPSHNIKQAHLIPSARFIDNPNGTAPGWWTTKNDVTIICMPGPPGEMHPMWENEIEPTLRNIVDEEVTLTRNIKTLGMSESAIDEIISEYFGHANPYLGIYSKADGIHLRIIARAIDTETAQKLIHPVERAIVERLGPYIWGYDDDTPEISVGRALSERNMTLAIVDSCTGGFLSNNITDVPSSSDYFKGGVISHNPALLRLLDVSTGDQLPDEFINPQVTEQLSEYIRQKLDTDFGMAVVGVLGPNELDGKPVGQVYISISSSNETRNLEIKLPPRRIQVKRRAANTALTELLKMIP
;
A
#
# COMPACT_ATOMS: atom_id res chain seq x y z
N MET A 1 19.41 -4.77 -12.32
CA MET A 1 20.16 -5.18 -11.16
C MET A 1 19.29 -5.65 -9.98
N GLY A 2 18.08 -5.21 -9.78
CA GLY A 2 17.17 -5.80 -8.77
C GLY A 2 17.39 -5.31 -7.32
N GLU A 3 18.16 -4.27 -7.12
CA GLU A 3 18.42 -3.68 -5.80
C GLU A 3 17.28 -2.78 -5.32
N LEU A 4 16.50 -2.23 -6.25
CA LEU A 4 15.33 -1.40 -5.97
C LEU A 4 14.09 -2.00 -6.62
N SER A 5 12.97 -1.99 -5.89
CA SER A 5 11.65 -2.27 -6.47
C SER A 5 11.13 -1.05 -7.21
N ASP A 6 10.57 -1.25 -8.41
CA ASP A 6 9.85 -0.18 -9.12
C ASP A 6 8.55 0.14 -8.38
N THR A 7 8.58 1.24 -7.63
CA THR A 7 7.40 1.79 -6.95
C THR A 7 6.64 2.78 -7.82
N ASN A 8 7.31 3.43 -8.76
CA ASN A 8 6.72 4.45 -9.64
C ASN A 8 5.72 3.84 -10.62
N GLY A 9 6.11 2.75 -11.30
CA GLY A 9 5.21 2.06 -12.23
C GLY A 9 3.93 1.60 -11.54
N SER A 10 4.05 1.02 -10.34
CA SER A 10 2.90 0.60 -9.53
C SER A 10 2.03 1.78 -9.09
N TRP A 11 2.65 2.92 -8.74
CA TRP A 11 1.93 4.13 -8.35
C TRP A 11 1.17 4.74 -9.53
N ILE A 12 1.81 4.92 -10.70
CA ILE A 12 1.15 5.40 -11.92
C ILE A 12 -0.01 4.45 -12.28
N ALA A 13 0.23 3.14 -12.28
CA ALA A 13 -0.81 2.14 -12.55
C ALA A 13 -2.06 2.30 -11.67
N SER A 14 -1.89 2.73 -10.43
CA SER A 14 -3.00 2.99 -9.50
C SER A 14 -3.78 4.28 -9.85
N LYS A 15 -3.15 5.23 -10.55
CA LYS A 15 -3.74 6.53 -10.91
C LYS A 15 -4.48 6.51 -12.25
N LEU A 16 -4.23 5.53 -13.12
CA LEU A 16 -4.82 5.44 -14.46
C LEU A 16 -6.32 5.06 -14.45
N PRO A 17 -6.79 4.06 -13.67
CA PRO A 17 -8.18 3.64 -13.71
C PRO A 17 -9.19 4.76 -13.39
N PRO A 18 -8.96 5.66 -12.39
CA PRO A 18 -9.87 6.78 -12.14
C PRO A 18 -9.97 7.78 -13.29
N LEU A 19 -9.03 7.72 -14.26
CA LEU A 19 -9.01 8.53 -15.47
C LEU A 19 -9.61 7.80 -16.69
N GLY A 20 -10.15 6.58 -16.50
CA GLY A 20 -10.63 5.77 -17.62
C GLY A 20 -9.52 5.15 -18.47
N ILE A 21 -8.25 5.28 -18.08
CA ILE A 21 -7.09 4.78 -18.83
C ILE A 21 -6.78 3.35 -18.35
N GLN A 22 -6.73 2.42 -19.30
CA GLN A 22 -6.36 1.03 -19.02
C GLN A 22 -4.85 0.83 -19.13
N LEU A 23 -4.23 0.21 -18.11
CA LEU A 23 -2.84 -0.23 -18.21
C LEU A 23 -2.76 -1.54 -19.00
N GLU A 24 -2.17 -1.48 -20.19
CA GLU A 24 -1.96 -2.65 -21.06
C GLU A 24 -0.59 -3.32 -20.78
N TRP A 25 0.46 -2.50 -20.66
CA TRP A 25 1.84 -2.96 -20.60
C TRP A 25 2.65 -2.18 -19.59
N MET A 26 3.48 -2.90 -18.83
CA MET A 26 4.52 -2.32 -17.99
C MET A 26 5.86 -2.90 -18.42
N THR A 27 6.86 -2.04 -18.68
CA THR A 27 8.16 -2.45 -19.18
C THR A 27 9.26 -1.73 -18.41
N VAL A 28 10.25 -2.49 -17.92
CA VAL A 28 11.45 -1.95 -17.30
C VAL A 28 12.60 -2.12 -18.28
N VAL A 29 13.32 -1.03 -18.58
CA VAL A 29 14.40 -0.99 -19.56
C VAL A 29 15.64 -0.42 -18.88
N GLY A 30 16.81 -1.00 -19.15
CA GLY A 30 18.09 -0.47 -18.69
C GLY A 30 18.52 0.78 -19.46
N ASP A 31 19.57 1.45 -18.97
CA ASP A 31 20.07 2.71 -19.51
C ASP A 31 20.93 2.48 -20.78
N ASP A 32 20.28 1.98 -21.82
CA ASP A 32 20.82 1.81 -23.19
C ASP A 32 19.91 2.54 -24.18
N LEU A 33 20.51 3.45 -24.95
CA LEU A 33 19.78 4.32 -25.86
C LEU A 33 18.98 3.56 -26.94
N ASN A 34 19.53 2.46 -27.44
CA ASN A 34 18.89 1.67 -28.50
C ASN A 34 17.70 0.89 -27.90
N MET A 35 17.90 0.27 -26.75
CA MET A 35 16.85 -0.48 -26.06
C MET A 35 15.69 0.44 -25.65
N LEU A 36 15.99 1.62 -25.09
CA LEU A 36 15.00 2.63 -24.75
C LEU A 36 14.25 3.13 -25.99
N THR A 37 14.96 3.46 -27.07
CA THR A 37 14.37 3.91 -28.34
C THR A 37 13.43 2.85 -28.92
N GLU A 38 13.83 1.58 -28.89
CA GLU A 38 13.01 0.45 -29.35
C GLU A 38 11.76 0.27 -28.48
N ALA A 39 11.90 0.41 -27.16
CA ALA A 39 10.78 0.33 -26.23
C ALA A 39 9.73 1.43 -26.51
N PHE A 40 10.16 2.67 -26.76
CA PHE A 40 9.24 3.76 -27.15
C PHE A 40 8.57 3.47 -28.51
N LYS A 41 9.33 3.08 -29.54
CA LYS A 41 8.76 2.72 -30.85
C LYS A 41 7.71 1.62 -30.73
N ARG A 42 7.98 0.58 -29.94
CA ARG A 42 7.05 -0.50 -29.68
C ARG A 42 5.81 -0.01 -28.92
N GLY A 43 5.99 0.85 -27.92
CA GLY A 43 4.88 1.48 -27.19
C GLY A 43 3.97 2.25 -28.10
N MET A 44 4.53 3.06 -29.00
CA MET A 44 3.78 3.89 -29.98
C MET A 44 2.95 3.09 -30.99
N THR A 45 3.22 1.80 -31.17
CA THR A 45 2.41 0.95 -32.08
C THR A 45 1.23 0.28 -31.42
N ARG A 46 1.08 0.40 -30.09
CA ARG A 46 0.12 -0.41 -29.34
C ARG A 46 -0.58 0.31 -28.18
N SER A 47 -0.31 1.58 -27.96
CA SER A 47 -0.87 2.34 -26.84
C SER A 47 -1.10 3.78 -27.24
N ASP A 48 -2.17 4.39 -26.72
CA ASP A 48 -2.51 5.80 -26.93
C ASP A 48 -1.66 6.70 -26.00
N PHE A 49 -1.31 6.20 -24.84
CA PHE A 49 -0.48 6.88 -23.85
C PHE A 49 0.74 6.04 -23.46
N ILE A 50 1.89 6.69 -23.31
CA ILE A 50 3.12 6.11 -22.76
C ILE A 50 3.55 6.99 -21.59
N PHE A 51 3.52 6.43 -20.38
CA PHE A 51 4.07 7.08 -19.18
C PHE A 51 5.45 6.51 -18.89
N THR A 52 6.43 7.37 -18.66
CA THR A 52 7.78 6.92 -18.29
C THR A 52 8.32 7.73 -17.13
N THR A 53 9.12 7.09 -16.27
CA THR A 53 9.79 7.73 -15.13
C THR A 53 11.27 7.39 -15.13
N GLY A 54 12.10 8.37 -14.73
CA GLY A 54 13.54 8.24 -14.68
C GLY A 54 14.25 8.64 -15.96
N GLY A 55 15.58 8.71 -15.90
CA GLY A 55 16.45 9.06 -17.02
C GLY A 55 16.32 10.51 -17.51
N LEU A 56 15.86 11.44 -16.65
CA LEU A 56 15.74 12.87 -16.95
C LEU A 56 16.78 13.75 -16.23
N GLY A 57 17.72 13.15 -15.54
CA GLY A 57 18.81 13.85 -14.88
C GLY A 57 19.82 14.46 -15.88
N PRO A 58 20.92 15.01 -15.36
CA PRO A 58 21.99 15.61 -16.18
C PRO A 58 23.10 14.64 -16.52
N THR A 59 23.06 13.38 -16.03
CA THR A 59 24.18 12.44 -16.17
C THR A 59 24.17 11.74 -17.54
N GLN A 60 25.22 10.99 -17.84
CA GLN A 60 25.36 10.36 -19.15
C GLN A 60 24.42 9.16 -19.35
N ASP A 61 24.00 8.55 -18.27
CA ASP A 61 23.04 7.45 -18.20
C ASP A 61 21.59 7.91 -18.21
N ASP A 62 21.30 9.20 -18.07
CA ASP A 62 19.99 9.80 -18.23
C ASP A 62 19.63 9.93 -19.72
N LEU A 63 19.04 8.92 -20.33
CA LEU A 63 18.89 8.79 -21.79
C LEU A 63 17.43 8.88 -22.25
N THR A 64 16.48 9.12 -21.38
CA THR A 64 15.04 9.09 -21.71
C THR A 64 14.67 10.14 -22.75
N ARG A 65 15.19 11.38 -22.65
CA ARG A 65 14.91 12.46 -23.65
C ARG A 65 15.43 12.11 -25.02
N GLU A 66 16.66 11.61 -25.10
CA GLU A 66 17.28 11.21 -26.35
C GLU A 66 16.56 10.03 -27.00
N ALA A 67 16.12 9.06 -26.19
CA ALA A 67 15.38 7.90 -26.66
C ALA A 67 14.00 8.30 -27.21
N ILE A 68 13.29 9.19 -26.55
CA ILE A 68 12.01 9.75 -27.05
C ILE A 68 12.27 10.49 -28.37
N ALA A 69 13.24 11.40 -28.40
CA ALA A 69 13.60 12.16 -29.60
C ALA A 69 13.91 11.24 -30.81
N ASN A 70 14.73 10.20 -30.57
CA ASN A 70 15.07 9.21 -31.59
C ASN A 70 13.86 8.38 -32.06
N SER A 71 12.94 8.05 -31.13
CA SER A 71 11.77 7.23 -31.46
C SER A 71 10.81 7.93 -32.42
N ILE A 72 10.74 9.28 -32.35
CA ILE A 72 9.85 10.10 -33.18
C ILE A 72 10.61 10.90 -34.25
N SER A 73 11.94 10.68 -34.37
CA SER A 73 12.82 11.30 -35.39
C SER A 73 12.87 12.84 -35.27
N GLU A 74 12.92 13.38 -34.06
CA GLU A 74 13.07 14.81 -33.79
C GLU A 74 14.41 15.11 -33.12
N VAL A 75 14.90 16.32 -33.30
CA VAL A 75 16.19 16.77 -32.75
C VAL A 75 15.94 17.70 -31.56
N PRO A 76 16.45 17.37 -30.35
CA PRO A 76 16.32 18.24 -29.21
C PRO A 76 17.11 19.53 -29.36
N THR A 77 16.54 20.64 -28.94
CA THR A 77 17.18 21.98 -28.93
C THR A 77 17.14 22.55 -27.53
N VAL A 78 18.19 23.31 -27.18
CA VAL A 78 18.25 23.99 -25.87
C VAL A 78 17.23 25.12 -25.81
N GLN A 79 16.44 25.17 -24.76
CA GLN A 79 15.48 26.22 -24.51
C GLN A 79 16.06 27.24 -23.53
N PRO A 80 16.34 28.48 -23.94
CA PRO A 80 16.97 29.49 -23.07
C PRO A 80 16.21 29.77 -21.78
N GLU A 81 14.89 29.80 -21.84
CA GLU A 81 14.00 30.03 -20.70
C GLU A 81 14.16 28.98 -19.60
N ILE A 82 14.40 27.71 -19.97
CA ILE A 82 14.62 26.64 -18.99
C ILE A 82 16.05 26.71 -18.44
N VAL A 83 17.03 27.08 -19.26
CA VAL A 83 18.39 27.34 -18.77
C VAL A 83 18.38 28.43 -17.70
N ASP A 84 17.61 29.50 -17.90
CA ASP A 84 17.52 30.58 -16.94
C ASP A 84 16.80 30.15 -15.65
N LYS A 85 15.73 29.34 -15.74
CA LYS A 85 15.10 28.71 -14.56
C LYS A 85 16.09 27.83 -13.78
N LEU A 86 16.87 27.00 -14.49
CA LEU A 86 17.91 26.15 -13.87
C LEU A 86 18.97 26.98 -13.16
N LYS A 87 19.48 28.06 -13.78
CA LYS A 87 20.43 28.97 -13.15
C LYS A 87 19.88 29.55 -11.86
N GLN A 88 18.67 30.10 -11.90
CA GLN A 88 18.00 30.67 -10.72
C GLN A 88 17.84 29.62 -9.59
N TYR A 89 17.51 28.39 -9.93
CA TYR A 89 17.40 27.29 -8.95
C TYR A 89 18.75 27.03 -8.24
N PHE A 90 19.87 26.98 -8.98
CA PHE A 90 21.19 26.78 -8.40
C PHE A 90 21.70 28.01 -7.64
N GLU A 91 21.46 29.21 -8.14
CA GLU A 91 21.80 30.47 -7.48
C GLU A 91 21.07 30.60 -6.12
N GLY A 92 19.78 30.24 -6.08
CA GLY A 92 18.99 30.21 -4.83
C GLY A 92 19.54 29.26 -3.77
N ARG A 93 20.38 28.32 -4.17
CA ARG A 93 21.09 27.37 -3.27
C ARG A 93 22.56 27.77 -3.03
N GLY A 94 23.00 28.90 -3.54
CA GLY A 94 24.37 29.38 -3.38
C GLY A 94 25.42 28.59 -4.15
N THR A 95 25.04 27.86 -5.20
CA THR A 95 25.95 27.04 -6.01
C THR A 95 25.82 27.40 -7.50
N PRO A 96 26.93 27.42 -8.29
CA PRO A 96 26.83 27.61 -9.73
C PRO A 96 26.18 26.40 -10.39
N MET A 97 25.41 26.61 -11.45
CA MET A 97 24.83 25.52 -12.25
C MET A 97 25.95 24.73 -12.96
N PRO A 98 26.06 23.41 -12.74
CA PRO A 98 27.02 22.58 -13.50
C PRO A 98 26.67 22.57 -15.00
N SER A 99 27.67 22.53 -15.87
CA SER A 99 27.46 22.58 -17.33
C SER A 99 26.61 21.44 -17.87
N HIS A 100 26.68 20.26 -17.27
CA HIS A 100 25.88 19.10 -17.67
C HIS A 100 24.37 19.31 -17.48
N ASN A 101 23.94 20.22 -16.58
CA ASN A 101 22.52 20.50 -16.36
C ASN A 101 21.84 21.17 -17.57
N ILE A 102 22.61 21.69 -18.55
CA ILE A 102 22.07 22.18 -19.82
C ILE A 102 21.26 21.09 -20.54
N LYS A 103 21.64 19.81 -20.38
CA LYS A 103 20.90 18.67 -20.92
C LYS A 103 19.42 18.67 -20.51
N GLN A 104 19.13 19.16 -19.30
CA GLN A 104 17.77 19.23 -18.76
C GLN A 104 16.90 20.33 -19.42
N ALA A 105 17.53 21.26 -20.12
CA ALA A 105 16.85 22.32 -20.88
C ALA A 105 16.59 21.95 -22.36
N HIS A 106 16.88 20.72 -22.77
CA HIS A 106 16.54 20.26 -24.12
C HIS A 106 15.04 20.01 -24.28
N LEU A 107 14.50 20.37 -25.42
CA LEU A 107 13.11 20.10 -25.83
C LEU A 107 13.07 19.78 -27.34
N ILE A 108 12.19 18.89 -27.73
CA ILE A 108 11.89 18.58 -29.14
C ILE A 108 10.67 19.41 -29.62
N PRO A 109 10.53 19.63 -30.94
CA PRO A 109 9.48 20.48 -31.48
C PRO A 109 8.05 20.07 -31.10
N SER A 110 7.78 18.76 -30.99
CA SER A 110 6.45 18.23 -30.64
C SER A 110 6.16 18.19 -29.14
N ALA A 111 7.14 18.56 -28.29
CA ALA A 111 6.98 18.48 -26.84
C ALA A 111 6.76 19.86 -26.19
N ARG A 112 6.11 19.84 -25.05
CA ARG A 112 6.10 20.92 -24.08
C ARG A 112 6.70 20.44 -22.75
N PHE A 113 7.21 21.36 -21.96
CA PHE A 113 7.67 21.04 -20.62
C PHE A 113 6.51 20.80 -19.66
N ILE A 114 6.74 19.89 -18.71
CA ILE A 114 5.96 19.74 -17.48
C ILE A 114 6.84 20.28 -16.34
N ASP A 115 6.33 21.23 -15.60
CA ASP A 115 7.11 21.88 -14.54
C ASP A 115 7.41 20.92 -13.38
N ASN A 116 8.65 20.98 -12.85
CA ASN A 116 9.06 20.19 -11.70
C ASN A 116 9.28 21.12 -10.49
N PRO A 117 8.32 21.22 -9.58
CA PRO A 117 8.42 22.15 -8.46
C PRO A 117 9.49 21.77 -7.42
N ASN A 118 9.89 20.50 -7.37
CA ASN A 118 10.77 19.95 -6.34
C ASN A 118 12.17 19.58 -6.83
N GLY A 119 12.46 19.74 -8.13
CA GLY A 119 13.73 19.34 -8.72
C GLY A 119 14.16 20.19 -9.90
N THR A 120 15.26 19.78 -10.55
CA THR A 120 15.86 20.47 -11.72
C THR A 120 15.42 19.88 -13.06
N ALA A 121 14.89 18.67 -13.07
CA ALA A 121 14.56 17.95 -14.30
C ALA A 121 13.08 18.14 -14.67
N PRO A 122 12.73 19.06 -15.60
CA PRO A 122 11.36 19.16 -16.09
C PRO A 122 11.00 17.90 -16.87
N GLY A 123 9.73 17.52 -16.82
CA GLY A 123 9.18 16.46 -17.65
C GLY A 123 8.89 16.95 -19.05
N TRP A 124 8.53 16.02 -19.93
CA TRP A 124 8.01 16.30 -21.26
C TRP A 124 6.61 15.73 -21.43
N TRP A 125 5.79 16.50 -22.10
CA TRP A 125 4.54 16.06 -22.69
C TRP A 125 4.67 16.21 -24.22
N THR A 126 4.67 15.11 -24.96
CA THR A 126 4.75 15.14 -26.42
C THR A 126 3.65 14.28 -27.04
N THR A 127 3.04 14.76 -28.12
CA THR A 127 2.04 14.01 -28.86
C THR A 127 2.49 13.89 -30.33
N LYS A 128 2.56 12.68 -30.84
CA LYS A 128 2.95 12.37 -32.22
C LYS A 128 2.13 11.20 -32.74
N ASN A 129 1.51 11.36 -33.93
CA ASN A 129 0.70 10.31 -34.57
C ASN A 129 -0.36 9.72 -33.60
N ASP A 130 -1.10 10.59 -32.92
CA ASP A 130 -2.15 10.24 -31.92
C ASP A 130 -1.66 9.53 -30.68
N VAL A 131 -0.36 9.35 -30.50
CA VAL A 131 0.23 8.79 -29.29
C VAL A 131 0.84 9.89 -28.44
N THR A 132 0.49 9.92 -27.17
CA THR A 132 1.04 10.86 -26.19
C THR A 132 2.08 10.18 -25.30
N ILE A 133 3.29 10.74 -25.27
CA ILE A 133 4.38 10.31 -24.37
C ILE A 133 4.55 11.34 -23.29
N ILE A 134 4.46 10.91 -22.04
CA ILE A 134 4.61 11.74 -20.84
C ILE A 134 5.78 11.20 -20.02
N CYS A 135 6.85 11.97 -19.91
CA CYS A 135 8.00 11.57 -19.12
C CYS A 135 8.19 12.41 -17.86
N MET A 136 8.53 11.75 -16.77
CA MET A 136 8.70 12.30 -15.43
C MET A 136 10.04 11.88 -14.81
N PRO A 137 10.59 12.64 -13.85
CA PRO A 137 11.77 12.22 -13.12
C PRO A 137 11.52 10.96 -12.28
N GLY A 138 12.63 10.29 -11.86
CA GLY A 138 12.57 9.07 -11.07
C GLY A 138 12.19 9.25 -9.60
N PRO A 139 12.68 10.29 -8.87
CA PRO A 139 12.35 10.45 -7.46
C PRO A 139 10.85 10.67 -7.25
N PRO A 140 10.16 9.86 -6.37
CA PRO A 140 8.72 10.02 -6.12
C PRO A 140 8.33 11.42 -5.62
N GLY A 141 9.19 12.06 -4.81
CA GLY A 141 8.95 13.42 -4.31
C GLY A 141 8.94 14.51 -5.40
N GLU A 142 9.46 14.21 -6.60
CA GLU A 142 9.38 15.06 -7.78
C GLU A 142 8.21 14.65 -8.68
N MET A 143 8.09 13.35 -8.95
CA MET A 143 7.11 12.78 -9.88
C MET A 143 5.67 12.98 -9.41
N HIS A 144 5.37 12.71 -8.13
CA HIS A 144 4.00 12.81 -7.61
C HIS A 144 3.41 14.23 -7.75
N PRO A 145 4.11 15.31 -7.33
CA PRO A 145 3.58 16.66 -7.51
C PRO A 145 3.39 17.05 -8.99
N MET A 146 4.26 16.57 -9.89
CA MET A 146 4.10 16.82 -11.33
C MET A 146 2.83 16.15 -11.87
N TRP A 147 2.57 14.92 -11.43
CA TRP A 147 1.35 14.20 -11.77
C TRP A 147 0.10 14.95 -11.25
N GLU A 148 0.06 15.24 -9.97
CA GLU A 148 -1.09 15.82 -9.28
C GLU A 148 -1.42 17.23 -9.77
N ASN A 149 -0.39 18.07 -10.00
CA ASN A 149 -0.57 19.46 -10.35
C ASN A 149 -0.84 19.71 -11.83
N GLU A 150 -0.33 18.87 -12.73
CA GLU A 150 -0.39 19.14 -14.17
C GLU A 150 -0.86 17.94 -15.00
N ILE A 151 -0.30 16.74 -14.78
CA ILE A 151 -0.56 15.61 -15.68
C ILE A 151 -1.99 15.11 -15.52
N GLU A 152 -2.41 14.78 -14.31
CA GLU A 152 -3.77 14.30 -14.03
C GLU A 152 -4.85 15.29 -14.45
N PRO A 153 -4.78 16.61 -14.11
CA PRO A 153 -5.76 17.58 -14.60
C PRO A 153 -5.82 17.69 -16.11
N THR A 154 -4.66 17.59 -16.80
CA THR A 154 -4.62 17.62 -18.25
C THR A 154 -5.25 16.37 -18.86
N LEU A 155 -4.95 15.19 -18.33
CA LEU A 155 -5.54 13.92 -18.79
C LEU A 155 -7.06 13.91 -18.65
N ARG A 156 -7.60 14.43 -17.52
CA ARG A 156 -9.04 14.54 -17.31
C ARG A 156 -9.77 15.37 -18.39
N ASN A 157 -9.06 16.29 -19.04
CA ASN A 157 -9.63 17.13 -20.10
C ASN A 157 -9.56 16.50 -21.51
N ILE A 158 -8.76 15.45 -21.70
CA ILE A 158 -8.50 14.86 -23.02
C ILE A 158 -8.95 13.41 -23.16
N VAL A 159 -9.17 12.72 -22.03
CA VAL A 159 -9.74 11.36 -22.05
C VAL A 159 -11.26 11.49 -21.97
N ASP A 160 -11.95 10.68 -22.77
CA ASP A 160 -13.42 10.66 -22.81
C ASP A 160 -14.01 10.49 -21.40
N GLU A 161 -15.17 11.11 -21.15
CA GLU A 161 -15.81 11.32 -19.86
C GLU A 161 -16.22 10.03 -19.08
N GLU A 162 -15.63 8.87 -19.38
CA GLU A 162 -15.88 7.67 -18.59
C GLU A 162 -15.18 7.73 -17.23
N VAL A 163 -15.97 7.64 -16.20
CA VAL A 163 -15.50 7.52 -14.81
C VAL A 163 -15.28 6.05 -14.48
N THR A 164 -14.10 5.72 -13.98
CA THR A 164 -13.84 4.41 -13.36
C THR A 164 -13.94 4.52 -11.85
N LEU A 165 -14.89 3.81 -11.27
CA LEU A 165 -15.06 3.72 -9.82
C LEU A 165 -14.61 2.34 -9.34
N THR A 166 -13.86 2.33 -8.24
CA THR A 166 -13.38 1.10 -7.60
C THR A 166 -13.91 1.01 -6.19
N ARG A 167 -14.41 -0.18 -5.82
CA ARG A 167 -14.78 -0.54 -4.45
C ARG A 167 -13.96 -1.76 -4.03
N ASN A 168 -13.20 -1.64 -2.96
CA ASN A 168 -12.39 -2.71 -2.42
C ASN A 168 -13.02 -3.22 -1.12
N ILE A 169 -13.34 -4.51 -1.05
CA ILE A 169 -13.89 -5.19 0.14
C ILE A 169 -12.80 -6.10 0.69
N LYS A 170 -12.46 -5.95 1.96
CA LYS A 170 -11.34 -6.64 2.60
C LYS A 170 -11.85 -7.70 3.56
N THR A 171 -11.42 -8.95 3.37
CA THR A 171 -11.86 -10.10 4.16
C THR A 171 -10.69 -10.81 4.83
N LEU A 172 -10.94 -11.46 5.96
CA LEU A 172 -9.98 -12.33 6.65
C LEU A 172 -10.68 -13.56 7.20
N GLY A 173 -9.97 -14.71 7.22
CA GLY A 173 -10.45 -15.97 7.81
C GLY A 173 -11.02 -16.96 6.80
N MET A 174 -11.00 -16.61 5.50
CA MET A 174 -11.37 -17.53 4.42
C MET A 174 -10.23 -17.70 3.42
N SER A 175 -10.21 -18.83 2.70
CA SER A 175 -9.31 -19.02 1.57
C SER A 175 -9.89 -18.37 0.30
N GLU A 176 -9.01 -18.06 -0.66
CA GLU A 176 -9.40 -17.53 -1.97
C GLU A 176 -10.40 -18.44 -2.68
N SER A 177 -10.15 -19.76 -2.67
CA SER A 177 -11.04 -20.74 -3.29
C SER A 177 -12.42 -20.85 -2.62
N ALA A 178 -12.48 -20.70 -1.29
CA ALA A 178 -13.76 -20.71 -0.59
C ALA A 178 -14.58 -19.44 -0.89
N ILE A 179 -13.93 -18.29 -1.03
CA ILE A 179 -14.58 -17.07 -1.46
C ILE A 179 -15.05 -17.18 -2.91
N ASP A 180 -14.19 -17.68 -3.80
CA ASP A 180 -14.52 -17.88 -5.22
C ASP A 180 -15.78 -18.76 -5.37
N GLU A 181 -15.89 -19.85 -4.63
CA GLU A 181 -17.06 -20.73 -4.65
C GLU A 181 -18.35 -20.00 -4.26
N ILE A 182 -18.31 -19.11 -3.26
CA ILE A 182 -19.48 -18.38 -2.72
C ILE A 182 -19.96 -17.29 -3.67
N ILE A 183 -19.04 -16.61 -4.39
CA ILE A 183 -19.37 -15.45 -5.22
C ILE A 183 -19.01 -15.65 -6.69
N SER A 184 -18.81 -16.91 -7.13
CA SER A 184 -18.39 -17.29 -8.50
C SER A 184 -19.21 -16.65 -9.62
N GLU A 185 -20.50 -16.44 -9.41
CA GLU A 185 -21.41 -15.87 -10.39
C GLU A 185 -21.10 -14.40 -10.74
N TYR A 186 -20.33 -13.69 -9.91
CA TYR A 186 -19.94 -12.30 -10.14
C TYR A 186 -18.59 -12.15 -10.88
N PHE A 187 -17.85 -13.25 -11.05
CA PHE A 187 -16.62 -13.23 -11.83
C PHE A 187 -16.89 -13.32 -13.34
N GLY A 188 -15.93 -12.85 -14.13
CA GLY A 188 -15.99 -12.94 -15.59
C GLY A 188 -16.86 -11.90 -16.29
N HIS A 189 -17.50 -11.00 -15.55
CA HIS A 189 -18.19 -9.84 -16.14
C HIS A 189 -17.18 -8.76 -16.54
N ALA A 190 -17.42 -8.12 -17.68
CA ALA A 190 -16.58 -7.03 -18.16
C ALA A 190 -16.82 -5.73 -17.37
N ASN A 191 -18.08 -5.46 -16.98
CA ASN A 191 -18.46 -4.26 -16.23
C ASN A 191 -19.77 -4.48 -15.44
N PRO A 192 -19.76 -4.43 -14.10
CA PRO A 192 -18.57 -4.23 -13.29
C PRO A 192 -17.66 -5.47 -13.32
N TYR A 193 -16.36 -5.24 -13.29
CA TYR A 193 -15.36 -6.30 -13.13
C TYR A 193 -15.16 -6.60 -11.63
N LEU A 194 -15.11 -7.88 -11.28
CA LEU A 194 -14.74 -8.34 -9.93
C LEU A 194 -13.42 -9.09 -9.99
N GLY A 195 -12.44 -8.63 -9.21
CA GLY A 195 -11.14 -9.29 -9.02
C GLY A 195 -10.94 -9.76 -7.58
N ILE A 196 -10.22 -10.87 -7.41
CA ILE A 196 -9.83 -11.43 -6.11
C ILE A 196 -8.31 -11.37 -5.96
N TYR A 197 -7.82 -10.87 -4.81
CA TYR A 197 -6.40 -10.61 -4.57
C TYR A 197 -5.99 -11.05 -3.18
N SER A 198 -5.01 -11.97 -3.08
CA SER A 198 -4.42 -12.36 -1.80
C SER A 198 -3.38 -11.33 -1.34
N LYS A 199 -3.56 -10.78 -0.15
CA LYS A 199 -2.73 -9.77 0.48
C LYS A 199 -2.23 -10.23 1.86
N ALA A 200 -1.37 -9.44 2.49
CA ALA A 200 -0.83 -9.77 3.82
C ALA A 200 -1.90 -9.68 4.93
N ASP A 201 -2.91 -8.87 4.74
CA ASP A 201 -4.04 -8.58 5.64
C ASP A 201 -5.33 -9.36 5.29
N GLY A 202 -5.27 -10.24 4.29
CA GLY A 202 -6.39 -11.12 3.93
C GLY A 202 -6.65 -11.19 2.42
N ILE A 203 -7.88 -11.49 2.06
CA ILE A 203 -8.33 -11.53 0.67
C ILE A 203 -9.09 -10.23 0.38
N HIS A 204 -8.66 -9.54 -0.67
CA HIS A 204 -9.32 -8.33 -1.15
C HIS A 204 -10.16 -8.62 -2.40
N LEU A 205 -11.41 -8.21 -2.37
CA LEU A 205 -12.36 -8.27 -3.48
C LEU A 205 -12.50 -6.88 -4.06
N ARG A 206 -12.08 -6.70 -5.30
CA ARG A 206 -12.11 -5.39 -5.96
C ARG A 206 -13.15 -5.37 -7.05
N ILE A 207 -14.19 -4.55 -6.86
CA ILE A 207 -15.24 -4.28 -7.83
C ILE A 207 -14.82 -3.02 -8.59
N ILE A 208 -14.75 -3.08 -9.92
CA ILE A 208 -14.39 -1.96 -10.78
C ILE A 208 -15.52 -1.75 -11.79
N ALA A 209 -16.11 -0.56 -11.80
CA ALA A 209 -17.12 -0.18 -12.76
C ALA A 209 -16.70 1.04 -13.56
N ARG A 210 -17.04 1.04 -14.86
CA ARG A 210 -16.85 2.16 -15.79
C ARG A 210 -18.21 2.67 -16.21
N ALA A 211 -18.40 3.98 -16.23
CA ALA A 211 -19.64 4.62 -16.65
C ALA A 211 -19.40 6.08 -17.04
N ILE A 212 -20.40 6.69 -17.64
CA ILE A 212 -20.39 8.10 -18.05
C ILE A 212 -20.31 9.08 -16.86
N ASP A 213 -20.70 8.63 -15.65
CA ASP A 213 -20.65 9.41 -14.43
C ASP A 213 -20.53 8.52 -13.20
N THR A 214 -20.17 9.13 -12.07
CA THR A 214 -19.98 8.45 -10.78
C THR A 214 -21.27 7.78 -10.27
N GLU A 215 -22.43 8.40 -10.49
CA GLU A 215 -23.72 7.84 -10.03
C GLU A 215 -24.04 6.54 -10.77
N THR A 216 -23.83 6.52 -12.09
CA THR A 216 -24.01 5.33 -12.93
C THR A 216 -23.03 4.23 -12.56
N ALA A 217 -21.75 4.57 -12.31
CA ALA A 217 -20.76 3.61 -11.83
C ALA A 217 -21.14 3.02 -10.47
N GLN A 218 -21.63 3.83 -9.53
CA GLN A 218 -22.13 3.35 -8.23
C GLN A 218 -23.32 2.39 -8.38
N LYS A 219 -24.26 2.67 -9.29
CA LYS A 219 -25.40 1.77 -9.59
C LYS A 219 -24.96 0.40 -10.09
N LEU A 220 -23.81 0.31 -10.75
CA LEU A 220 -23.21 -0.96 -11.17
C LEU A 220 -22.52 -1.69 -10.00
N ILE A 221 -21.85 -0.96 -9.13
CA ILE A 221 -21.11 -1.53 -7.99
C ILE A 221 -22.06 -2.05 -6.90
N HIS A 222 -23.06 -1.28 -6.50
CA HIS A 222 -23.90 -1.55 -5.33
C HIS A 222 -24.56 -2.93 -5.31
N PRO A 223 -25.10 -3.49 -6.42
CA PRO A 223 -25.70 -4.83 -6.38
C PRO A 223 -24.66 -5.91 -6.05
N VAL A 224 -23.45 -5.81 -6.61
CA VAL A 224 -22.35 -6.77 -6.39
C VAL A 224 -21.81 -6.63 -4.96
N GLU A 225 -21.57 -5.40 -4.51
CA GLU A 225 -21.14 -5.12 -3.14
C GLU A 225 -22.14 -5.69 -2.11
N ARG A 226 -23.43 -5.41 -2.29
CA ARG A 226 -24.46 -5.91 -1.39
C ARG A 226 -24.50 -7.43 -1.32
N ALA A 227 -24.42 -8.10 -2.45
CA ALA A 227 -24.41 -9.55 -2.49
C ALA A 227 -23.16 -10.16 -1.80
N ILE A 228 -22.00 -9.52 -1.96
CA ILE A 228 -20.77 -9.92 -1.26
C ILE A 228 -20.93 -9.70 0.25
N VAL A 229 -21.47 -8.56 0.68
CA VAL A 229 -21.68 -8.25 2.10
C VAL A 229 -22.67 -9.22 2.74
N GLU A 230 -23.77 -9.57 2.06
CA GLU A 230 -24.75 -10.54 2.54
C GLU A 230 -24.14 -11.94 2.77
N ARG A 231 -23.21 -12.36 1.90
CA ARG A 231 -22.63 -13.72 1.92
C ARG A 231 -21.37 -13.83 2.79
N LEU A 232 -20.56 -12.78 2.81
CA LEU A 232 -19.23 -12.78 3.44
C LEU A 232 -19.16 -11.85 4.67
N GLY A 233 -20.25 -11.21 5.07
CA GLY A 233 -20.27 -10.19 6.12
C GLY A 233 -19.43 -10.50 7.36
N PRO A 234 -19.54 -11.69 7.99
CA PRO A 234 -18.76 -12.05 9.18
C PRO A 234 -17.24 -12.07 8.98
N TYR A 235 -16.79 -12.11 7.72
CA TYR A 235 -15.38 -12.14 7.35
C TYR A 235 -14.86 -10.78 6.86
N ILE A 236 -15.75 -9.80 6.62
CA ILE A 236 -15.38 -8.46 6.17
C ILE A 236 -14.90 -7.65 7.37
N TRP A 237 -13.69 -7.08 7.25
CA TRP A 237 -13.10 -6.27 8.30
C TRP A 237 -12.86 -4.81 7.88
N GLY A 238 -12.93 -4.48 6.59
CA GLY A 238 -12.69 -3.13 6.11
C GLY A 238 -13.00 -2.96 4.63
N TYR A 239 -12.91 -1.72 4.19
CA TYR A 239 -13.19 -1.28 2.82
C TYR A 239 -12.11 -0.32 2.34
N ASP A 240 -11.94 -0.23 1.04
CA ASP A 240 -11.10 0.74 0.32
C ASP A 240 -9.70 0.92 0.95
N ASP A 241 -9.42 2.06 1.57
CA ASP A 241 -8.13 2.36 2.18
C ASP A 241 -8.02 1.95 3.66
N ASP A 242 -9.06 1.34 4.23
CA ASP A 242 -9.01 0.86 5.62
C ASP A 242 -7.81 -0.10 5.81
N THR A 243 -7.10 0.08 6.92
CA THR A 243 -6.17 -0.92 7.45
C THR A 243 -6.70 -1.46 8.79
N PRO A 244 -6.27 -2.65 9.24
CA PRO A 244 -6.78 -3.21 10.49
C PRO A 244 -6.64 -2.26 11.68
N GLU A 245 -5.49 -1.57 11.77
CA GLU A 245 -5.20 -0.59 12.83
C GLU A 245 -6.07 0.66 12.72
N ILE A 246 -6.33 1.18 11.52
CA ILE A 246 -7.23 2.32 11.31
C ILE A 246 -8.66 1.95 11.70
N SER A 247 -9.13 0.78 11.28
CA SER A 247 -10.48 0.29 11.57
C SER A 247 -10.69 0.10 13.08
N VAL A 248 -9.71 -0.52 13.77
CA VAL A 248 -9.73 -0.67 15.24
C VAL A 248 -9.67 0.69 15.93
N GLY A 249 -8.77 1.57 15.52
CA GLY A 249 -8.62 2.90 16.11
C GLY A 249 -9.90 3.71 16.01
N ARG A 250 -10.55 3.70 14.85
CA ARG A 250 -11.85 4.34 14.62
C ARG A 250 -12.93 3.75 15.54
N ALA A 251 -13.05 2.43 15.58
CA ALA A 251 -14.08 1.75 16.37
C ALA A 251 -13.92 1.98 17.88
N LEU A 252 -12.67 1.99 18.41
CA LEU A 252 -12.40 2.30 19.81
C LEU A 252 -12.67 3.76 20.14
N SER A 253 -12.21 4.69 19.30
CA SER A 253 -12.39 6.13 19.50
C SER A 253 -13.86 6.55 19.51
N GLU A 254 -14.65 6.05 18.55
CA GLU A 254 -16.08 6.34 18.47
C GLU A 254 -16.86 5.91 19.71
N ARG A 255 -16.35 4.91 20.45
CA ARG A 255 -17.00 4.35 21.65
C ARG A 255 -16.30 4.77 22.95
N ASN A 256 -15.25 5.57 22.86
CA ASN A 256 -14.41 5.94 24.00
C ASN A 256 -13.85 4.73 24.74
N MET A 257 -13.54 3.64 24.02
CA MET A 257 -12.98 2.42 24.57
C MET A 257 -11.47 2.40 24.46
N THR A 258 -10.81 1.68 25.34
CA THR A 258 -9.36 1.66 25.50
C THR A 258 -8.76 0.27 25.36
N LEU A 259 -7.48 0.21 24.96
CA LEU A 259 -6.74 -1.02 24.68
C LEU A 259 -5.37 -1.02 25.35
N ALA A 260 -4.99 -2.18 25.90
CA ALA A 260 -3.62 -2.47 26.33
C ALA A 260 -3.14 -3.81 25.78
N ILE A 261 -1.82 -3.98 25.56
CA ILE A 261 -1.26 -5.13 24.83
C ILE A 261 -0.09 -5.77 25.57
N VAL A 262 -0.04 -7.11 25.55
CA VAL A 262 1.18 -7.89 25.79
C VAL A 262 1.60 -8.54 24.48
N ASP A 263 2.75 -8.17 23.96
CA ASP A 263 3.28 -8.64 22.69
C ASP A 263 4.55 -9.48 22.91
N SER A 264 4.50 -10.73 22.55
CA SER A 264 5.68 -11.59 22.54
C SER A 264 6.21 -11.76 21.11
N CYS A 265 5.47 -12.47 20.28
CA CYS A 265 6.00 -12.94 19.00
C CYS A 265 6.09 -11.84 17.93
N THR A 266 5.27 -10.79 17.97
CA THR A 266 5.41 -9.74 16.96
C THR A 266 6.53 -8.74 17.29
N GLY A 267 7.02 -8.75 18.53
CA GLY A 267 8.17 -7.92 18.97
C GLY A 267 7.89 -6.43 18.85
N GLY A 268 6.67 -6.00 19.17
CA GLY A 268 6.22 -4.62 19.13
C GLY A 268 5.60 -4.20 17.80
N PHE A 269 5.59 -5.04 16.78
CA PHE A 269 4.99 -4.70 15.47
C PHE A 269 3.48 -4.38 15.60
N LEU A 270 2.76 -5.08 16.47
CA LEU A 270 1.36 -4.81 16.76
C LEU A 270 1.15 -3.41 17.36
N SER A 271 1.92 -3.05 18.37
CA SER A 271 1.88 -1.72 18.99
C SER A 271 2.34 -0.63 18.04
N ASN A 272 3.34 -0.92 17.19
CA ASN A 272 3.80 0.02 16.15
C ASN A 272 2.66 0.36 15.19
N ASN A 273 1.97 -0.63 14.64
CA ASN A 273 0.85 -0.39 13.71
C ASN A 273 -0.24 0.48 14.36
N ILE A 274 -0.57 0.23 15.62
CA ILE A 274 -1.57 1.05 16.33
C ILE A 274 -1.08 2.49 16.48
N THR A 275 0.19 2.69 16.81
CA THR A 275 0.75 4.04 17.02
C THR A 275 1.04 4.79 15.74
N ASP A 276 1.04 4.14 14.59
CA ASP A 276 1.08 4.77 13.27
C ASP A 276 -0.24 5.50 12.94
N VAL A 277 -1.34 5.17 13.66
CA VAL A 277 -2.63 5.87 13.52
C VAL A 277 -2.61 7.17 14.33
N PRO A 278 -2.87 8.33 13.71
CA PRO A 278 -2.98 9.59 14.44
C PRO A 278 -4.01 9.52 15.60
N SER A 279 -3.72 10.18 16.71
CA SER A 279 -4.54 10.18 17.93
C SER A 279 -4.68 8.82 18.64
N SER A 280 -3.82 7.85 18.33
CA SER A 280 -3.83 6.53 18.99
C SER A 280 -3.69 6.61 20.51
N SER A 281 -3.06 7.64 21.05
CA SER A 281 -2.94 7.88 22.51
C SER A 281 -4.28 8.03 23.24
N ASP A 282 -5.35 8.34 22.52
CA ASP A 282 -6.68 8.48 23.12
C ASP A 282 -7.24 7.13 23.56
N TYR A 283 -6.96 6.06 22.82
CA TYR A 283 -7.48 4.71 23.06
C TYR A 283 -6.39 3.69 23.43
N PHE A 284 -5.15 3.82 22.95
CA PHE A 284 -4.06 2.90 23.28
C PHE A 284 -3.31 3.36 24.51
N LYS A 285 -3.47 2.64 25.63
CA LYS A 285 -2.86 3.02 26.91
C LYS A 285 -1.44 2.47 27.10
N GLY A 286 -0.99 1.65 26.19
CA GLY A 286 0.37 1.11 26.16
C GLY A 286 0.43 -0.40 26.08
N GLY A 287 1.65 -0.92 26.14
CA GLY A 287 1.88 -2.35 26.04
C GLY A 287 3.23 -2.78 26.56
N VAL A 288 3.35 -4.09 26.75
CA VAL A 288 4.59 -4.76 27.17
C VAL A 288 5.06 -5.67 26.04
N ILE A 289 6.31 -5.50 25.63
CA ILE A 289 6.98 -6.42 24.70
C ILE A 289 7.82 -7.38 25.53
N SER A 290 7.51 -8.68 25.50
CA SER A 290 8.23 -9.69 26.26
C SER A 290 8.51 -10.95 25.45
N HIS A 291 9.77 -11.14 25.09
CA HIS A 291 10.26 -12.41 24.51
C HIS A 291 10.68 -13.42 25.58
N ASN A 292 10.80 -12.99 26.83
CA ASN A 292 11.28 -13.81 27.92
C ASN A 292 10.28 -13.79 29.07
N PRO A 293 9.82 -14.95 29.54
CA PRO A 293 8.95 -15.04 30.74
C PRO A 293 9.50 -14.32 32.00
N ALA A 294 10.82 -14.18 32.10
CA ALA A 294 11.44 -13.48 33.24
C ALA A 294 11.05 -11.99 33.31
N LEU A 295 10.81 -11.30 32.18
CA LEU A 295 10.34 -9.91 32.18
C LEU A 295 8.93 -9.80 32.79
N LEU A 296 8.07 -10.76 32.51
CA LEU A 296 6.72 -10.79 33.09
C LEU A 296 6.75 -10.95 34.61
N ARG A 297 7.72 -11.70 35.14
CA ARG A 297 7.95 -11.79 36.60
C ARG A 297 8.36 -10.45 37.21
N LEU A 298 9.22 -9.70 36.51
CA LEU A 298 9.65 -8.36 36.96
C LEU A 298 8.50 -7.35 37.00
N LEU A 299 7.49 -7.54 36.17
CA LEU A 299 6.30 -6.68 36.10
C LEU A 299 5.18 -7.13 37.04
N ASP A 300 5.47 -8.09 37.91
CA ASP A 300 4.50 -8.67 38.86
C ASP A 300 3.26 -9.25 38.14
N VAL A 301 3.48 -9.77 36.93
CA VAL A 301 2.47 -10.54 36.20
C VAL A 301 2.36 -11.89 36.88
N SER A 302 1.63 -11.95 37.99
CA SER A 302 1.36 -13.22 38.65
C SER A 302 0.28 -13.97 37.91
N THR A 303 0.70 -14.97 37.16
CA THR A 303 -0.22 -15.99 36.60
C THR A 303 -0.52 -17.09 37.62
N GLY A 304 -0.75 -16.72 38.90
CA GLY A 304 -0.76 -17.63 40.02
C GLY A 304 0.67 -17.88 40.59
N ASP A 305 0.81 -18.80 41.51
CA ASP A 305 2.06 -19.02 42.26
C ASP A 305 3.30 -19.40 41.43
N GLN A 306 3.14 -19.76 40.17
CA GLN A 306 4.25 -20.02 39.21
C GLN A 306 3.84 -19.70 37.77
N LEU A 307 4.69 -18.98 37.01
CA LEU A 307 4.61 -19.02 35.56
C LEU A 307 4.86 -20.46 35.13
N PRO A 308 4.02 -21.03 34.23
CA PRO A 308 4.24 -22.38 33.73
C PRO A 308 5.61 -22.49 33.06
N ASP A 309 6.21 -23.69 33.12
CA ASP A 309 7.48 -23.98 32.45
C ASP A 309 7.38 -23.71 30.93
N GLU A 310 6.19 -23.88 30.36
CA GLU A 310 5.85 -23.57 28.96
C GLU A 310 5.17 -22.21 28.86
N PHE A 311 5.86 -21.24 28.30
CA PHE A 311 5.33 -19.90 28.06
C PHE A 311 4.36 -19.83 26.87
N ILE A 312 4.59 -20.66 25.85
CA ILE A 312 3.82 -20.64 24.61
C ILE A 312 2.64 -21.61 24.73
N ASN A 313 1.58 -21.14 25.35
CA ASN A 313 0.32 -21.89 25.44
C ASN A 313 -0.90 -20.96 25.55
N PRO A 314 -2.12 -21.44 25.27
CA PRO A 314 -3.34 -20.63 25.26
C PRO A 314 -3.68 -20.07 26.65
N GLN A 315 -3.45 -20.82 27.73
CA GLN A 315 -3.79 -20.41 29.09
C GLN A 315 -2.94 -19.22 29.55
N VAL A 316 -1.63 -19.26 29.27
CA VAL A 316 -0.74 -18.11 29.56
C VAL A 316 -1.15 -16.91 28.73
N THR A 317 -1.50 -17.11 27.47
CA THR A 317 -1.92 -15.99 26.59
C THR A 317 -3.19 -15.34 27.11
N GLU A 318 -4.15 -16.12 27.58
CA GLU A 318 -5.39 -15.64 28.22
C GLU A 318 -5.09 -14.83 29.47
N GLN A 319 -4.30 -15.37 30.38
CA GLN A 319 -3.90 -14.69 31.62
C GLN A 319 -3.18 -13.38 31.34
N LEU A 320 -2.32 -13.32 30.34
CA LEU A 320 -1.63 -12.10 29.94
C LEU A 320 -2.58 -11.02 29.41
N SER A 321 -3.58 -11.39 28.63
CA SER A 321 -4.57 -10.44 28.13
C SER A 321 -5.43 -9.86 29.26
N GLU A 322 -5.90 -10.70 30.17
CA GLU A 322 -6.66 -10.29 31.35
C GLU A 322 -5.83 -9.40 32.28
N TYR A 323 -4.57 -9.82 32.57
CA TYR A 323 -3.65 -9.07 33.42
C TYR A 323 -3.41 -7.65 32.91
N ILE A 324 -3.04 -7.50 31.62
CA ILE A 324 -2.72 -6.18 31.07
C ILE A 324 -3.94 -5.26 31.04
N ARG A 325 -5.12 -5.83 30.76
CA ARG A 325 -6.39 -5.12 30.83
C ARG A 325 -6.62 -4.51 32.23
N GLN A 326 -6.49 -5.33 33.26
CA GLN A 326 -6.70 -4.90 34.65
C GLN A 326 -5.60 -3.94 35.14
N LYS A 327 -4.33 -4.20 34.77
CA LYS A 327 -3.20 -3.41 35.21
C LYS A 327 -3.21 -1.98 34.67
N LEU A 328 -3.66 -1.79 33.47
CA LEU A 328 -3.77 -0.46 32.82
C LEU A 328 -5.19 0.10 32.84
N ASP A 329 -6.13 -0.59 33.50
CA ASP A 329 -7.53 -0.19 33.61
C ASP A 329 -8.14 0.16 32.24
N THR A 330 -8.08 -0.82 31.32
CA THR A 330 -8.55 -0.66 29.93
C THR A 330 -9.80 -1.52 29.68
N ASP A 331 -10.57 -1.16 28.67
CA ASP A 331 -11.75 -1.92 28.24
C ASP A 331 -11.34 -3.26 27.64
N PHE A 332 -10.26 -3.25 26.85
CA PHE A 332 -9.69 -4.43 26.23
C PHE A 332 -8.23 -4.65 26.63
N GLY A 333 -7.90 -5.91 26.92
CA GLY A 333 -6.52 -6.39 27.01
C GLY A 333 -6.27 -7.41 25.90
N MET A 334 -5.13 -7.33 25.23
CA MET A 334 -4.76 -8.24 24.16
C MET A 334 -3.40 -8.86 24.43
N ALA A 335 -3.26 -10.16 24.19
CA ALA A 335 -1.98 -10.84 24.23
C ALA A 335 -1.73 -11.64 22.96
N VAL A 336 -0.49 -11.58 22.44
CA VAL A 336 -0.06 -12.33 21.25
C VAL A 336 1.24 -13.06 21.55
N VAL A 337 1.18 -14.40 21.60
CA VAL A 337 2.29 -15.28 21.94
C VAL A 337 2.47 -16.33 20.84
N GLY A 338 3.70 -16.66 20.44
CA GLY A 338 3.90 -17.65 19.39
C GLY A 338 5.35 -17.93 19.02
N VAL A 339 5.53 -18.93 18.15
CA VAL A 339 6.83 -19.43 17.70
C VAL A 339 7.18 -18.89 16.32
N LEU A 340 8.25 -18.07 16.26
CA LEU A 340 8.74 -17.46 15.00
C LEU A 340 9.86 -18.26 14.32
N GLY A 341 10.39 -19.28 15.01
CA GLY A 341 11.53 -20.05 14.53
C GLY A 341 12.92 -19.40 14.72
N PRO A 342 14.01 -20.03 14.25
CA PRO A 342 14.00 -21.13 13.26
C PRO A 342 13.55 -22.50 13.81
N ASN A 343 13.66 -22.72 15.13
CA ASN A 343 13.32 -23.98 15.76
C ASN A 343 11.96 -23.91 16.47
N GLU A 344 11.39 -25.06 16.76
CA GLU A 344 10.27 -25.17 17.69
C GLU A 344 10.64 -24.67 19.10
N LEU A 345 9.65 -24.26 19.86
CA LEU A 345 9.80 -23.79 21.21
C LEU A 345 8.62 -24.27 22.07
N ASP A 346 8.88 -24.74 23.29
CA ASP A 346 7.87 -25.30 24.20
C ASP A 346 7.02 -26.42 23.55
N GLY A 347 7.66 -27.27 22.73
CA GLY A 347 6.98 -28.31 21.97
C GLY A 347 6.01 -27.83 20.89
N LYS A 348 6.02 -26.54 20.55
CA LYS A 348 5.15 -25.94 19.54
C LYS A 348 5.92 -25.70 18.24
N PRO A 349 5.34 -26.02 17.07
CA PRO A 349 5.98 -25.81 15.79
C PRO A 349 6.10 -24.33 15.42
N VAL A 350 7.04 -24.02 14.54
CA VAL A 350 7.19 -22.67 13.97
C VAL A 350 5.91 -22.27 13.23
N GLY A 351 5.43 -21.06 13.51
CA GLY A 351 4.17 -20.54 12.96
C GLY A 351 2.96 -20.75 13.85
N GLN A 352 3.10 -21.48 14.95
CA GLN A 352 2.06 -21.61 15.98
C GLN A 352 1.94 -20.28 16.74
N VAL A 353 0.73 -19.69 16.77
CA VAL A 353 0.46 -18.43 17.47
C VAL A 353 -0.85 -18.55 18.25
N TYR A 354 -0.82 -18.06 19.46
CA TYR A 354 -1.97 -17.87 20.35
C TYR A 354 -2.25 -16.38 20.49
N ILE A 355 -3.53 -16.03 20.36
CA ILE A 355 -4.03 -14.67 20.54
C ILE A 355 -5.15 -14.74 21.55
N SER A 356 -5.11 -13.87 22.55
CA SER A 356 -6.21 -13.70 23.50
C SER A 356 -6.61 -12.24 23.59
N ILE A 357 -7.90 -11.99 23.60
CA ILE A 357 -8.49 -10.66 23.75
C ILE A 357 -9.52 -10.74 24.87
N SER A 358 -9.28 -10.01 25.95
CA SER A 358 -10.16 -9.97 27.12
C SER A 358 -10.86 -8.62 27.23
N SER A 359 -12.15 -8.68 27.56
CA SER A 359 -12.97 -7.54 27.99
C SER A 359 -13.54 -7.80 29.38
N SER A 360 -14.37 -6.88 29.88
CA SER A 360 -15.12 -7.11 31.14
C SER A 360 -16.15 -8.23 31.04
N ASN A 361 -16.61 -8.56 29.84
CA ASN A 361 -17.75 -9.45 29.60
C ASN A 361 -17.34 -10.81 29.04
N GLU A 362 -16.30 -10.86 28.23
CA GLU A 362 -15.85 -12.08 27.56
C GLU A 362 -14.34 -12.07 27.29
N THR A 363 -13.80 -13.27 27.14
CA THR A 363 -12.45 -13.47 26.62
C THR A 363 -12.52 -14.33 25.36
N ARG A 364 -11.90 -13.88 24.29
CA ARG A 364 -11.81 -14.61 23.02
C ARG A 364 -10.39 -15.14 22.85
N ASN A 365 -10.27 -16.45 22.68
CA ASN A 365 -9.01 -17.13 22.47
C ASN A 365 -8.94 -17.72 21.06
N LEU A 366 -7.81 -17.52 20.39
CA LEU A 366 -7.54 -18.07 19.07
C LEU A 366 -6.22 -18.84 19.09
N GLU A 367 -6.24 -19.97 18.42
CA GLU A 367 -5.06 -20.75 18.07
C GLU A 367 -4.95 -20.75 16.55
N ILE A 368 -3.85 -20.22 16.00
CA ILE A 368 -3.63 -20.13 14.57
C ILE A 368 -2.28 -20.73 14.19
N LYS A 369 -2.26 -21.39 13.04
CA LYS A 369 -1.05 -21.96 12.44
C LYS A 369 -0.74 -21.23 11.15
N LEU A 370 0.35 -20.49 11.14
CA LEU A 370 0.79 -19.65 10.02
C LEU A 370 1.97 -20.32 9.27
N PRO A 371 2.14 -20.07 7.97
CA PRO A 371 3.33 -20.52 7.25
C PRO A 371 4.61 -20.07 7.95
N PRO A 372 5.63 -20.95 8.09
CA PRO A 372 6.82 -20.73 8.93
C PRO A 372 7.81 -19.73 8.31
N ARG A 373 7.35 -18.51 8.05
CA ARG A 373 8.15 -17.39 7.55
C ARG A 373 8.07 -16.25 8.56
N ARG A 374 9.14 -16.03 9.32
CA ARG A 374 9.21 -15.14 10.47
C ARG A 374 8.48 -13.80 10.30
N ILE A 375 8.79 -13.05 9.23
CA ILE A 375 8.18 -11.74 8.98
C ILE A 375 6.68 -11.87 8.66
N GLN A 376 6.28 -12.92 7.94
CA GLN A 376 4.87 -13.16 7.62
C GLN A 376 4.08 -13.59 8.85
N VAL A 377 4.66 -14.42 9.74
CA VAL A 377 4.03 -14.77 11.01
C VAL A 377 3.77 -13.52 11.84
N LYS A 378 4.76 -12.62 11.99
CA LYS A 378 4.59 -11.35 12.72
C LYS A 378 3.43 -10.52 12.17
N ARG A 379 3.43 -10.27 10.87
CA ARG A 379 2.41 -9.44 10.20
C ARG A 379 1.01 -10.05 10.28
N ARG A 380 0.89 -11.34 9.99
CA ARG A 380 -0.40 -12.04 10.02
C ARG A 380 -0.96 -12.16 11.43
N ALA A 381 -0.10 -12.43 12.42
CA ALA A 381 -0.51 -12.48 13.82
C ALA A 381 -1.07 -11.11 14.28
N ALA A 382 -0.38 -10.02 13.96
CA ALA A 382 -0.84 -8.67 14.28
C ALA A 382 -2.18 -8.33 13.60
N ASN A 383 -2.28 -8.58 12.29
CA ASN A 383 -3.51 -8.32 11.55
C ASN A 383 -4.68 -9.16 12.07
N THR A 384 -4.46 -10.45 12.35
CA THR A 384 -5.50 -11.31 12.94
C THR A 384 -5.93 -10.81 14.31
N ALA A 385 -5.00 -10.41 15.16
CA ALA A 385 -5.31 -9.87 16.49
C ALA A 385 -6.18 -8.61 16.39
N LEU A 386 -5.85 -7.68 15.51
CA LEU A 386 -6.62 -6.45 15.29
C LEU A 386 -8.01 -6.73 14.71
N THR A 387 -8.10 -7.60 13.71
CA THR A 387 -9.41 -7.92 13.10
C THR A 387 -10.31 -8.72 14.03
N GLU A 388 -9.77 -9.55 14.91
CA GLU A 388 -10.57 -10.23 15.94
C GLU A 388 -11.01 -9.27 17.06
N LEU A 389 -10.16 -8.30 17.44
CA LEU A 389 -10.59 -7.23 18.35
C LEU A 389 -11.75 -6.44 17.75
N LEU A 390 -11.70 -6.11 16.46
CA LEU A 390 -12.76 -5.37 15.78
C LEU A 390 -14.13 -6.07 15.89
N LYS A 391 -14.16 -7.41 15.89
CA LYS A 391 -15.39 -8.21 16.07
C LYS A 391 -15.93 -8.22 17.50
N MET A 392 -15.12 -7.82 18.50
CA MET A 392 -15.52 -7.74 19.90
C MET A 392 -15.95 -6.33 20.31
N ILE A 393 -15.59 -5.33 19.55
CA ILE A 393 -16.04 -3.95 19.79
C ILE A 393 -17.53 -3.86 19.38
N PRO A 394 -18.41 -3.42 20.29
CA PRO A 394 -19.87 -3.44 20.11
C PRO A 394 -20.38 -2.66 18.90
#